data_4e04c1a509e1672ac87911ee0872d3ab
#
_entry.id   4e04c1a509e1672ac87911ee0872d3ab
#
_cell.length_a   1.000
_cell.length_b   1.000
_cell.length_c   1.000
_cell.angle_alpha   90.00
_cell.angle_beta   90.00
_cell.angle_gamma   90.00
#
_symmetry.space_group_name_H-M   'P 1'
#
loop_
_entity.id
_entity.type
_entity.pdbx_description
1 polymer ?
#
loop_
_entity_poly.entity_id
_entity_poly.type
_entity_poly.pdbx_seq_one_letter_code
_entity_poly.pdbx_strand_id
1 'polypeptide(L)'
;MKIRVGMGYDVHRLVPNRHLFLGGIKINHTLGLLGHSDADVLIHAICDAMLGAANMRDIGYHFPDTSAQFEGIDSKILLKRTTDLLAEKGWNVGNVDATICAEHPKLNPHIPAMKACLAPLMNVTQEDVSIKATTTEKLGFTGREEGISAYAVVLIEKMNK
;
A
#
# COMPACT_ATOMS: atom_id res chain seq x y z
N MET A 1 7.91 2.17 -26.43
CA MET A 1 7.22 1.99 -25.15
C MET A 1 7.77 3.01 -24.15
N LYS A 2 6.94 3.76 -23.45
CA LYS A 2 7.37 4.71 -22.40
C LYS A 2 6.97 4.13 -21.04
N ILE A 3 7.97 3.88 -20.21
CA ILE A 3 7.81 3.34 -18.85
C ILE A 3 8.34 4.33 -17.83
N ARG A 4 7.82 4.27 -16.61
CA ARG A 4 8.30 4.99 -15.44
C ARG A 4 8.28 4.10 -14.22
N VAL A 5 9.14 4.39 -13.25
CA VAL A 5 9.22 3.71 -11.97
C VAL A 5 9.00 4.73 -10.87
N GLY A 6 8.24 4.35 -9.87
CA GLY A 6 8.06 5.11 -8.64
C GLY A 6 8.32 4.24 -7.42
N MET A 7 8.75 4.87 -6.33
CA MET A 7 8.94 4.24 -5.04
C MET A 7 8.07 4.95 -4.01
N GLY A 8 7.41 4.17 -3.16
CA GLY A 8 6.63 4.64 -2.03
C GLY A 8 7.11 4.01 -0.73
N TYR A 9 6.97 4.75 0.33
CA TYR A 9 7.23 4.33 1.70
C TYR A 9 6.13 4.86 2.60
N ASP A 10 5.64 4.03 3.51
CA ASP A 10 4.73 4.46 4.56
C ASP A 10 5.00 3.72 5.87
N VAL A 11 4.60 4.31 6.99
CA VAL A 11 4.77 3.77 8.33
C VAL A 11 3.59 4.19 9.22
N HIS A 12 3.06 3.23 9.96
CA HIS A 12 2.02 3.48 10.95
C HIS A 12 2.37 2.84 12.29
N ARG A 13 1.95 3.51 13.37
CA ARG A 13 2.14 3.03 14.75
C ARG A 13 1.15 1.90 15.04
N LEU A 14 1.63 0.85 15.73
CA LEU A 14 0.78 -0.19 16.32
C LEU A 14 0.16 0.29 17.64
N VAL A 15 -1.16 0.13 17.76
CA VAL A 15 -1.93 0.52 18.95
C VAL A 15 -2.98 -0.54 19.29
N PRO A 16 -3.39 -0.66 20.57
CA PRO A 16 -4.50 -1.52 20.96
C PRO A 16 -5.85 -0.98 20.45
N ASN A 17 -6.87 -1.84 20.48
CA ASN A 17 -8.26 -1.50 20.15
C ASN A 17 -8.49 -1.03 18.69
N ARG A 18 -7.62 -1.42 17.79
CA ARG A 18 -7.81 -1.26 16.34
C ARG A 18 -7.62 -2.59 15.62
N HIS A 19 -8.34 -2.77 14.53
CA HIS A 19 -8.11 -3.90 13.63
C HIS A 19 -6.85 -3.66 12.79
N LEU A 20 -6.11 -4.74 12.51
CA LEU A 20 -4.98 -4.70 11.60
C LEU A 20 -5.45 -4.97 10.17
N PHE A 21 -5.31 -3.97 9.30
CA PHE A 21 -5.50 -4.10 7.85
C PHE A 21 -4.16 -4.00 7.14
N LEU A 22 -3.85 -4.98 6.29
CA LEU A 22 -2.65 -4.98 5.44
C LEU A 22 -2.99 -5.60 4.09
N GLY A 23 -2.68 -4.90 3.01
CA GLY A 23 -2.95 -5.36 1.65
C GLY A 23 -4.44 -5.57 1.37
N GLY A 24 -5.28 -4.75 1.97
CA GLY A 24 -6.74 -4.77 1.81
C GLY A 24 -7.45 -5.88 2.57
N ILE A 25 -6.75 -6.67 3.40
CA ILE A 25 -7.34 -7.74 4.19
C ILE A 25 -7.18 -7.49 5.69
N LYS A 26 -8.16 -7.95 6.45
CA LYS A 26 -8.10 -7.94 7.92
C LYS A 26 -7.28 -9.13 8.41
N ILE A 27 -6.27 -8.84 9.23
CA ILE A 27 -5.40 -9.85 9.85
C ILE A 27 -5.73 -9.96 11.33
N ASN A 28 -5.88 -11.18 11.83
CA ASN A 28 -6.12 -11.42 13.26
C ASN A 28 -4.84 -11.12 14.05
N HIS A 29 -4.87 -10.02 14.82
CA HIS A 29 -3.78 -9.58 15.68
C HIS A 29 -4.34 -8.73 16.83
N THR A 30 -3.61 -8.67 17.94
CA THR A 30 -4.01 -7.93 19.14
C THR A 30 -3.88 -6.41 18.98
N LEU A 31 -3.03 -5.96 18.08
CA LEU A 31 -2.78 -4.55 17.76
C LEU A 31 -3.19 -4.26 16.32
N GLY A 32 -3.59 -3.03 16.04
CA GLY A 32 -3.84 -2.53 14.69
C GLY A 32 -3.07 -1.23 14.43
N LEU A 33 -3.07 -0.78 13.19
CA LEU A 33 -2.35 0.42 12.80
C LEU A 33 -3.18 1.69 13.06
N LEU A 34 -2.52 2.73 13.55
CA LEU A 34 -3.12 4.03 13.82
C LEU A 34 -2.96 4.94 12.59
N GLY A 35 -4.07 5.47 12.10
CA GLY A 35 -4.12 6.43 11.01
C GLY A 35 -5.51 7.02 10.84
N HIS A 36 -5.64 8.00 9.94
CA HIS A 36 -6.90 8.67 9.62
C HIS A 36 -7.89 7.74 8.87
N SER A 37 -7.36 6.85 8.01
CA SER A 37 -8.07 5.79 7.31
C SER A 37 -8.06 4.48 8.12
N ASP A 38 -8.22 3.34 7.47
CA ASP A 38 -7.94 2.01 8.06
C ASP A 38 -6.44 1.77 8.30
N ALA A 39 -5.57 2.73 7.91
CA ALA A 39 -4.12 2.72 8.09
C ALA A 39 -3.41 1.52 7.44
N ASP A 40 -3.91 1.05 6.30
CA ASP A 40 -3.24 0.00 5.50
C ASP A 40 -1.94 0.53 4.90
N VAL A 41 -0.86 0.35 5.63
CA VAL A 41 0.47 0.87 5.29
C VAL A 41 1.01 0.34 3.95
N LEU A 42 0.61 -0.87 3.54
CA LEU A 42 1.01 -1.45 2.25
C LEU A 42 0.30 -0.73 1.10
N ILE A 43 -1.01 -0.54 1.20
CA ILE A 43 -1.77 0.18 0.18
C ILE A 43 -1.27 1.62 0.05
N HIS A 44 -1.00 2.30 1.16
CA HIS A 44 -0.49 3.68 1.13
C HIS A 44 0.86 3.77 0.42
N ALA A 45 1.79 2.85 0.70
CA ALA A 45 3.08 2.81 0.01
C ALA A 45 2.92 2.55 -1.50
N ILE A 46 1.99 1.66 -1.89
CA ILE A 46 1.69 1.39 -3.31
C ILE A 46 1.10 2.64 -3.99
N CYS A 47 0.14 3.32 -3.36
CA CYS A 47 -0.44 4.56 -3.89
C CYS A 47 0.63 5.63 -4.12
N ASP A 48 1.53 5.84 -3.15
CA ASP A 48 2.63 6.80 -3.27
C ASP A 48 3.60 6.43 -4.40
N ALA A 49 3.92 5.15 -4.56
CA ALA A 49 4.75 4.68 -5.66
C ALA A 49 4.09 4.96 -7.02
N MET A 50 2.79 4.70 -7.15
CA MET A 50 2.02 4.95 -8.37
C MET A 50 1.97 6.44 -8.72
N LEU A 51 1.61 7.28 -7.75
CA LEU A 51 1.53 8.73 -7.93
C LEU A 51 2.91 9.33 -8.25
N GLY A 52 3.96 8.89 -7.55
CA GLY A 52 5.33 9.32 -7.80
C GLY A 52 5.81 8.97 -9.22
N ALA A 53 5.55 7.74 -9.69
CA ALA A 53 5.87 7.31 -11.05
C ALA A 53 5.18 8.21 -12.11
N ALA A 54 3.93 8.60 -11.84
CA ALA A 54 3.15 9.45 -12.74
C ALA A 54 3.49 10.95 -12.64
N ASN A 55 4.40 11.36 -11.73
CA ASN A 55 4.70 12.75 -11.39
C ASN A 55 3.46 13.51 -10.89
N MET A 56 2.72 12.88 -9.98
CA MET A 56 1.46 13.36 -9.43
C MET A 56 1.53 13.62 -7.91
N ARG A 57 2.74 13.76 -7.34
CA ARG A 57 3.02 13.96 -5.91
C ARG A 57 2.70 12.69 -5.10
N ASP A 58 1.99 12.82 -4.01
CA ASP A 58 1.77 11.79 -2.98
C ASP A 58 0.29 11.63 -2.60
N ILE A 59 0.01 10.61 -1.79
CA ILE A 59 -1.34 10.29 -1.34
C ILE A 59 -1.96 11.44 -0.51
N GLY A 60 -1.16 12.14 0.29
CA GLY A 60 -1.64 13.24 1.14
C GLY A 60 -2.10 14.46 0.32
N TYR A 61 -1.53 14.66 -0.86
CA TYR A 61 -1.98 15.70 -1.78
C TYR A 61 -3.37 15.40 -2.37
N HIS A 62 -3.63 14.15 -2.75
CA HIS A 62 -4.89 13.74 -3.38
C HIS A 62 -5.99 13.39 -2.39
N PHE A 63 -5.63 12.91 -1.21
CA PHE A 63 -6.54 12.43 -0.17
C PHE A 63 -6.10 12.97 1.21
N PRO A 64 -6.24 14.28 1.43
CA PRO A 64 -5.72 14.91 2.65
C PRO A 64 -6.42 14.36 3.91
N ASP A 65 -5.63 14.06 4.92
CA ASP A 65 -6.08 13.58 6.24
C ASP A 65 -6.89 14.62 7.03
N THR A 66 -6.86 15.88 6.61
CA THR A 66 -7.69 16.95 7.15
C THR A 66 -9.14 16.92 6.65
N SER A 67 -9.44 16.12 5.65
CA SER A 67 -10.79 16.00 5.08
C SER A 67 -11.58 14.90 5.78
N ALA A 68 -12.71 15.26 6.38
CA ALA A 68 -13.66 14.33 7.00
C ALA A 68 -14.17 13.26 6.02
N GLN A 69 -14.09 13.50 4.71
CA GLN A 69 -14.46 12.55 3.67
C GLN A 69 -13.63 11.26 3.71
N PHE A 70 -12.39 11.34 4.22
CA PHE A 70 -11.45 10.20 4.24
C PHE A 70 -11.25 9.62 5.63
N GLU A 71 -11.98 10.10 6.64
CA GLU A 71 -11.93 9.55 7.99
C GLU A 71 -12.48 8.12 8.00
N GLY A 72 -11.67 7.18 8.48
CA GLY A 72 -12.02 5.76 8.54
C GLY A 72 -12.20 5.08 7.18
N ILE A 73 -11.80 5.73 6.08
CA ILE A 73 -11.98 5.18 4.73
C ILE A 73 -11.19 3.88 4.56
N ASP A 74 -11.79 2.92 3.85
CA ASP A 74 -11.13 1.71 3.38
C ASP A 74 -10.07 2.08 2.32
N SER A 75 -8.81 1.77 2.59
CA SER A 75 -7.69 2.11 1.70
C SER A 75 -7.78 1.45 0.32
N LYS A 76 -8.57 0.40 0.16
CA LYS A 76 -8.88 -0.17 -1.17
C LYS A 76 -9.55 0.86 -2.09
N ILE A 77 -10.37 1.75 -1.53
CA ILE A 77 -11.00 2.85 -2.27
C ILE A 77 -9.93 3.86 -2.71
N LEU A 78 -8.95 4.16 -1.85
CA LEU A 78 -7.84 5.04 -2.20
C LEU A 78 -6.99 4.45 -3.34
N LEU A 79 -6.68 3.16 -3.27
CA LEU A 79 -5.93 2.46 -4.32
C LEU A 79 -6.68 2.49 -5.66
N LYS A 80 -7.98 2.17 -5.65
CA LYS A 80 -8.79 2.23 -6.87
C LYS A 80 -8.83 3.63 -7.46
N ARG A 81 -9.06 4.66 -6.65
CA ARG A 81 -9.02 6.06 -7.10
C ARG A 81 -7.66 6.46 -7.66
N THR A 82 -6.57 6.02 -7.04
CA THR A 82 -5.21 6.26 -7.54
C THR A 82 -5.01 5.61 -8.91
N THR A 83 -5.48 4.37 -9.09
CA THR A 83 -5.44 3.69 -10.40
C THR A 83 -6.22 4.47 -11.46
N ASP A 84 -7.40 4.98 -11.12
CA ASP A 84 -8.23 5.76 -12.04
C ASP A 84 -7.54 7.09 -12.43
N LEU A 85 -6.92 7.79 -11.46
CA LEU A 85 -6.13 8.99 -11.71
C LEU A 85 -4.95 8.74 -12.68
N LEU A 86 -4.27 7.60 -12.55
CA LEU A 86 -3.22 7.20 -13.49
C LEU A 86 -3.81 7.01 -14.90
N ALA A 87 -4.93 6.30 -15.00
CA ALA A 87 -5.59 6.02 -16.28
C ALA A 87 -6.01 7.31 -16.98
N GLU A 88 -6.56 8.29 -16.27
CA GLU A 88 -6.89 9.62 -16.79
C GLU A 88 -5.67 10.35 -17.39
N LYS A 89 -4.48 10.11 -16.84
CA LYS A 89 -3.21 10.63 -17.38
C LYS A 89 -2.61 9.74 -18.47
N GLY A 90 -3.31 8.67 -18.85
CA GLY A 90 -2.90 7.73 -19.88
C GLY A 90 -1.76 6.80 -19.43
N TRP A 91 -1.77 6.37 -18.18
CA TRP A 91 -0.84 5.40 -17.61
C TRP A 91 -1.58 4.18 -17.08
N ASN A 92 -0.98 3.01 -17.25
CA ASN A 92 -1.39 1.76 -16.60
C ASN A 92 -0.30 1.30 -15.64
N VAL A 93 -0.70 0.57 -14.61
CA VAL A 93 0.24 -0.19 -13.78
C VAL A 93 0.76 -1.37 -14.60
N GLY A 94 2.07 -1.56 -14.65
CA GLY A 94 2.71 -2.73 -15.23
C GLY A 94 2.93 -3.82 -14.19
N ASN A 95 3.64 -3.49 -13.10
CA ASN A 95 3.82 -4.40 -11.97
C ASN A 95 4.10 -3.64 -10.69
N VAL A 96 3.95 -4.36 -9.58
CA VAL A 96 4.26 -3.90 -8.21
C VAL A 96 5.21 -4.89 -7.55
N ASP A 97 6.25 -4.38 -6.89
CA ASP A 97 7.06 -5.13 -5.94
C ASP A 97 7.08 -4.40 -4.59
N ALA A 98 6.60 -5.06 -3.54
CA ALA A 98 6.45 -4.44 -2.23
C ALA A 98 7.05 -5.31 -1.12
N THR A 99 7.50 -4.65 -0.04
CA THR A 99 8.03 -5.30 1.15
C THR A 99 7.39 -4.71 2.39
N ILE A 100 6.82 -5.56 3.25
CA ILE A 100 6.29 -5.17 4.56
C ILE A 100 7.33 -5.52 5.62
N CYS A 101 7.68 -4.56 6.46
CA CYS A 101 8.59 -4.73 7.59
C CYS A 101 7.77 -4.81 8.89
N ALA A 102 7.69 -6.00 9.47
CA ALA A 102 6.95 -6.27 10.72
C ALA A 102 7.58 -7.42 11.48
N GLU A 103 7.68 -7.33 12.80
CA GLU A 103 8.09 -8.47 13.65
C GLU A 103 6.93 -9.46 13.79
N HIS A 104 5.74 -8.98 14.07
CA HIS A 104 4.51 -9.72 14.21
C HIS A 104 3.33 -8.96 13.57
N PRO A 105 2.28 -9.70 13.11
CA PRO A 105 2.17 -11.16 13.00
C PRO A 105 3.02 -11.73 11.84
N LYS A 106 3.07 -13.07 11.74
CA LYS A 106 3.62 -13.75 10.56
C LYS A 106 2.75 -13.45 9.33
N LEU A 107 3.32 -12.81 8.30
CA LEU A 107 2.56 -12.32 7.15
C LEU A 107 2.53 -13.25 5.95
N ASN A 108 3.50 -14.18 5.82
CA ASN A 108 3.56 -15.10 4.68
C ASN A 108 2.25 -15.84 4.38
N PRO A 109 1.49 -16.36 5.37
CA PRO A 109 0.22 -17.04 5.08
C PRO A 109 -0.85 -16.13 4.48
N HIS A 110 -0.73 -14.81 4.64
CA HIS A 110 -1.71 -13.83 4.19
C HIS A 110 -1.40 -13.25 2.81
N ILE A 111 -0.16 -13.40 2.31
CA ILE A 111 0.29 -12.82 1.03
C ILE A 111 -0.59 -13.23 -0.15
N PRO A 112 -1.00 -14.50 -0.32
CA PRO A 112 -1.88 -14.86 -1.44
C PRO A 112 -3.21 -14.10 -1.44
N ALA A 113 -3.82 -13.90 -0.27
CA ALA A 113 -5.07 -13.15 -0.13
C ALA A 113 -4.87 -11.65 -0.41
N MET A 114 -3.74 -11.06 0.03
CA MET A 114 -3.38 -9.68 -0.30
C MET A 114 -3.26 -9.49 -1.82
N LYS A 115 -2.52 -10.37 -2.51
CA LYS A 115 -2.36 -10.33 -3.98
C LYS A 115 -3.71 -10.41 -4.69
N ALA A 116 -4.56 -11.35 -4.28
CA ALA A 116 -5.90 -11.52 -4.84
C ALA A 116 -6.80 -10.28 -4.62
N CYS A 117 -6.62 -9.58 -3.50
CA CYS A 117 -7.34 -8.35 -3.20
C CYS A 117 -6.83 -7.16 -4.01
N LEU A 118 -5.51 -6.98 -4.11
CA LEU A 118 -4.89 -5.78 -4.68
C LEU A 118 -4.88 -5.77 -6.22
N ALA A 119 -4.62 -6.91 -6.85
CA ALA A 119 -4.44 -7.00 -8.29
C ALA A 119 -5.62 -6.42 -9.10
N PRO A 120 -6.90 -6.78 -8.82
CA PRO A 120 -8.03 -6.23 -9.56
C PRO A 120 -8.22 -4.72 -9.35
N LEU A 121 -7.83 -4.17 -8.19
CA LEU A 121 -7.92 -2.73 -7.91
C LEU A 121 -6.96 -1.90 -8.77
N MET A 122 -5.86 -2.53 -9.22
CA MET A 122 -4.84 -1.93 -10.08
C MET A 122 -4.99 -2.31 -11.56
N ASN A 123 -6.03 -3.10 -11.90
CA ASN A 123 -6.28 -3.63 -13.25
C ASN A 123 -5.10 -4.50 -13.77
N VAL A 124 -4.46 -5.26 -12.90
CA VAL A 124 -3.36 -6.19 -13.23
C VAL A 124 -3.70 -7.61 -12.78
N THR A 125 -2.88 -8.58 -13.15
CA THR A 125 -3.01 -9.96 -12.67
C THR A 125 -2.28 -10.15 -11.34
N GLN A 126 -2.54 -11.25 -10.63
CA GLN A 126 -1.80 -11.57 -9.41
C GLN A 126 -0.31 -11.84 -9.66
N GLU A 127 0.07 -12.24 -10.88
CA GLU A 127 1.46 -12.44 -11.27
C GLU A 127 2.25 -11.12 -11.34
N ASP A 128 1.55 -10.00 -11.56
CA ASP A 128 2.15 -8.66 -11.62
C ASP A 128 2.31 -8.03 -10.23
N VAL A 129 1.86 -8.70 -9.17
CA VAL A 129 1.94 -8.20 -7.78
C VAL A 129 2.85 -9.09 -6.96
N SER A 130 4.02 -8.59 -6.60
CA SER A 130 4.96 -9.23 -5.68
C SER A 130 4.85 -8.59 -4.30
N ILE A 131 4.66 -9.41 -3.26
CA ILE A 131 4.64 -8.97 -1.87
C ILE A 131 5.58 -9.87 -1.07
N LYS A 132 6.50 -9.25 -0.34
CA LYS A 132 7.45 -9.90 0.58
C LYS A 132 7.24 -9.33 1.99
N ALA A 133 7.56 -10.12 2.99
CA ALA A 133 7.56 -9.69 4.37
C ALA A 133 8.91 -9.99 5.01
N THR A 134 9.38 -9.08 5.84
CA THR A 134 10.63 -9.24 6.59
C THR A 134 10.47 -8.70 8.01
N THR A 135 11.27 -9.23 8.93
CA THR A 135 11.52 -8.61 10.23
C THR A 135 12.64 -7.58 10.09
N THR A 136 12.90 -6.83 11.15
CA THR A 136 14.11 -5.99 11.27
C THR A 136 15.12 -6.57 12.28
N GLU A 137 15.07 -7.88 12.52
CA GLU A 137 15.95 -8.58 13.47
C GLU A 137 15.93 -7.93 14.86
N LYS A 138 14.74 -7.54 15.31
CA LYS A 138 14.50 -6.82 16.59
C LYS A 138 15.16 -5.44 16.69
N LEU A 139 15.58 -4.85 15.58
CA LEU A 139 16.16 -3.52 15.52
C LEU A 139 15.12 -2.45 15.21
N GLY A 140 15.31 -1.28 15.79
CA GLY A 140 14.49 -0.10 15.55
C GLY A 140 13.04 -0.21 16.04
N PHE A 141 12.18 0.68 15.58
CA PHE A 141 10.78 0.74 15.98
C PHE A 141 9.97 -0.51 15.51
N THR A 142 10.29 -1.05 14.35
CA THR A 142 9.69 -2.30 13.86
C THR A 142 10.08 -3.46 14.77
N GLY A 143 11.37 -3.55 15.10
CA GLY A 143 11.90 -4.61 15.96
C GLY A 143 11.35 -4.56 17.40
N ARG A 144 10.96 -3.37 17.89
CA ARG A 144 10.28 -3.18 19.17
C ARG A 144 8.76 -3.27 19.09
N GLU A 145 8.22 -3.64 17.92
CA GLU A 145 6.76 -3.76 17.67
C GLU A 145 5.99 -2.45 17.92
N GLU A 146 6.63 -1.31 17.71
CA GLU A 146 6.01 0.02 17.84
C GLU A 146 5.23 0.43 16.60
N GLY A 147 5.52 -0.18 15.45
CA GLY A 147 4.90 0.12 14.17
C GLY A 147 5.24 -0.90 13.10
N ILE A 148 4.54 -0.77 11.97
CA ILE A 148 4.81 -1.51 10.73
C ILE A 148 5.12 -0.49 9.65
N SER A 149 6.11 -0.79 8.80
CA SER A 149 6.40 -0.01 7.61
C SER A 149 6.29 -0.86 6.35
N ALA A 150 6.08 -0.19 5.22
CA ALA A 150 6.05 -0.82 3.92
C ALA A 150 6.79 0.02 2.88
N TYR A 151 7.43 -0.68 1.96
CA TYR A 151 8.06 -0.13 0.75
C TYR A 151 7.35 -0.70 -0.46
N ALA A 152 7.15 0.11 -1.48
CA ALA A 152 6.64 -0.35 -2.75
C ALA A 152 7.43 0.27 -3.90
N VAL A 153 7.69 -0.52 -4.93
CA VAL A 153 8.18 -0.05 -6.22
C VAL A 153 7.14 -0.43 -7.26
N VAL A 154 6.72 0.54 -8.06
CA VAL A 154 5.72 0.35 -9.11
C VAL A 154 6.30 0.77 -10.44
N LEU A 155 6.16 -0.09 -11.45
CA LEU A 155 6.38 0.26 -12.83
C LEU A 155 5.04 0.63 -13.47
N ILE A 156 4.99 1.77 -14.14
CA ILE A 156 3.84 2.20 -14.95
C ILE A 156 4.21 2.31 -16.43
N GLU A 157 3.27 2.02 -17.28
CA GLU A 157 3.41 2.03 -18.73
C GLU A 157 2.46 3.03 -19.37
N LYS A 158 2.95 3.75 -20.37
CA LYS A 158 2.11 4.66 -21.15
C LYS A 158 1.13 3.86 -22.01
N MET A 159 -0.16 4.15 -21.88
CA MET A 159 -1.17 3.56 -22.77
C MET A 159 -0.86 3.91 -24.22
N ASN A 160 -0.90 2.91 -25.10
CA ASN A 160 -0.91 3.15 -26.53
C ASN A 160 -2.24 3.78 -26.91
N LYS A 161 -2.18 4.87 -27.66
CA LYS A 161 -3.38 5.48 -28.25
C LYS A 161 -3.93 4.58 -29.35
#